data_34e6a8bd40131af0a594d9710a2ad748
#
_entry.id   34e6a8bd40131af0a594d9710a2ad748
#
_cell.length_a   1.000
_cell.length_b   1.000
_cell.length_c   1.000
_cell.angle_alpha   90.00
_cell.angle_beta   90.00
_cell.angle_gamma   90.00
#
_symmetry.space_group_name_H-M   'P 1'
#
loop_
_entity.id
_entity.type
_entity.pdbx_description
1 polymer ?
#
loop_
_entity_poly.entity_id
_entity_poly.type
_entity_poly.pdbx_seq_one_letter_code
_entity_poly.pdbx_strand_id
1 'polypeptide(L)'
;LGAQTLLAITPHQFAEILADERTSHILKRVSHIIIGGGALPERVEQMAKYLPGKVYATYGMTETLSHIALRRINGAQSETHFSPLEGVRLTQDAEGCLIVFDPQTNDAPLHTNDLVELLPDGRFRILGRRDNVICSGGIKLQIEEIEHKLATVIPVPFMLTYVKDERLGQALTMLYTGEALPSELHQLCAARLGRYEVPKHFFRVSSLPMTETRKPARSEAHRTAEECL
;
A
#
# COMPACT_ATOMS: atom_id res chain seq x y z
N LEU A 1 -32.74 11.36 15.99
CA LEU A 1 -31.49 11.43 15.19
C LEU A 1 -30.39 10.86 16.07
N GLY A 2 -29.91 9.63 15.79
CA GLY A 2 -28.78 9.03 16.50
C GLY A 2 -27.53 9.89 16.32
N ALA A 3 -26.71 10.00 17.38
CA ALA A 3 -25.45 10.73 17.30
C ALA A 3 -24.56 10.12 16.20
N GLN A 4 -24.11 10.94 15.25
CA GLN A 4 -23.12 10.52 14.26
C GLN A 4 -21.75 10.49 14.93
N THR A 5 -21.06 9.36 14.79
CA THR A 5 -19.71 9.15 15.32
C THR A 5 -18.72 9.08 14.20
N LEU A 6 -17.59 9.80 14.32
CA LEU A 6 -16.45 9.76 13.43
C LEU A 6 -15.25 9.17 14.17
N LEU A 7 -14.58 8.21 13.55
CA LEU A 7 -13.33 7.62 14.03
C LEU A 7 -12.23 7.85 12.99
N ALA A 8 -11.15 8.50 13.39
CA ALA A 8 -9.92 8.57 12.60
C ALA A 8 -8.91 7.56 13.17
N ILE A 9 -8.32 6.72 12.30
CA ILE A 9 -7.51 5.59 12.71
C ILE A 9 -6.44 5.25 11.67
N THR A 10 -5.33 4.66 12.10
CA THR A 10 -4.33 4.14 11.18
C THR A 10 -4.71 2.75 10.65
N PRO A 11 -4.16 2.30 9.49
CA PRO A 11 -4.40 0.96 8.97
C PRO A 11 -4.06 -0.14 9.98
N HIS A 12 -2.97 0.04 10.73
CA HIS A 12 -2.54 -0.92 11.74
C HIS A 12 -3.53 -1.04 12.91
N GLN A 13 -3.89 0.09 13.53
CA GLN A 13 -4.87 0.11 14.62
C GLN A 13 -6.23 -0.46 14.17
N PHE A 14 -6.65 -0.12 12.94
CA PHE A 14 -7.88 -0.66 12.37
C PHE A 14 -7.82 -2.19 12.21
N ALA A 15 -6.69 -2.72 11.73
CA ALA A 15 -6.48 -4.16 11.61
C ALA A 15 -6.49 -4.87 12.97
N GLU A 16 -5.85 -4.28 13.99
CA GLU A 16 -5.84 -4.83 15.36
C GLU A 16 -7.26 -4.88 15.96
N ILE A 17 -8.03 -3.80 15.82
CA ILE A 17 -9.41 -3.77 16.32
C ILE A 17 -10.30 -4.78 15.60
N LEU A 18 -10.13 -4.96 14.29
CA LEU A 18 -10.88 -5.95 13.52
C LEU A 18 -10.53 -7.40 13.90
N ALA A 19 -9.28 -7.65 14.26
CA ALA A 19 -8.79 -8.98 14.61
C ALA A 19 -9.17 -9.43 16.04
N ASP A 20 -9.45 -8.49 16.94
CA ASP A 20 -9.82 -8.79 18.33
C ASP A 20 -11.35 -8.81 18.48
N GLU A 21 -11.92 -10.00 18.77
CA GLU A 21 -13.36 -10.20 18.97
C GLU A 21 -13.94 -9.30 20.07
N ARG A 22 -13.14 -8.92 21.08
CA ARG A 22 -13.58 -8.07 22.21
C ARG A 22 -13.77 -6.62 21.78
N THR A 23 -13.07 -6.14 20.75
CA THR A 23 -13.08 -4.76 20.29
C THR A 23 -13.75 -4.55 18.95
N SER A 24 -13.83 -5.58 18.10
CA SER A 24 -14.38 -5.48 16.74
C SER A 24 -15.83 -4.97 16.71
N HIS A 25 -16.62 -5.26 17.76
CA HIS A 25 -17.99 -4.78 17.87
C HIS A 25 -18.08 -3.24 17.98
N ILE A 26 -17.02 -2.56 18.43
CA ILE A 26 -16.97 -1.09 18.55
C ILE A 26 -17.10 -0.46 17.15
N LEU A 27 -16.40 -1.00 16.16
CA LEU A 27 -16.44 -0.50 14.78
C LEU A 27 -17.83 -0.59 14.17
N LYS A 28 -18.65 -1.56 14.60
CA LYS A 28 -20.05 -1.72 14.14
C LYS A 28 -20.97 -0.59 14.60
N ARG A 29 -20.55 0.17 15.62
CA ARG A 29 -21.31 1.28 16.19
C ARG A 29 -20.87 2.64 15.65
N VAL A 30 -19.78 2.69 14.87
CA VAL A 30 -19.22 3.93 14.32
C VAL A 30 -19.88 4.24 12.99
N SER A 31 -20.41 5.47 12.85
CA SER A 31 -21.10 5.91 11.63
C SER A 31 -20.14 6.15 10.46
N HIS A 32 -18.97 6.74 10.76
CA HIS A 32 -17.95 7.09 9.77
C HIS A 32 -16.56 6.73 10.30
N ILE A 33 -15.79 6.01 9.51
CA ILE A 33 -14.40 5.64 9.81
C ILE A 33 -13.52 6.18 8.69
N ILE A 34 -12.49 6.94 9.03
CA ILE A 34 -11.45 7.38 8.11
C ILE A 34 -10.14 6.70 8.48
N ILE A 35 -9.51 6.04 7.53
CA ILE A 35 -8.28 5.27 7.71
C ILE A 35 -7.18 5.96 6.92
N GLY A 36 -6.15 6.44 7.62
CA GLY A 36 -5.07 7.21 7.00
C GLY A 36 -3.70 6.99 7.61
N GLY A 37 -2.69 7.63 7.03
CA GLY A 37 -1.31 7.53 7.48
C GLY A 37 -0.51 6.37 6.88
N GLY A 38 -1.09 5.58 5.98
CA GLY A 38 -0.40 4.50 5.26
C GLY A 38 -1.33 3.74 4.32
N ALA A 39 -0.76 2.85 3.51
CA ALA A 39 -1.53 1.97 2.64
C ALA A 39 -2.37 0.99 3.47
N LEU A 40 -3.61 0.79 3.05
CA LEU A 40 -4.51 -0.19 3.67
C LEU A 40 -4.28 -1.55 3.01
N PRO A 41 -3.86 -2.59 3.78
CA PRO A 41 -3.68 -3.93 3.22
C PRO A 41 -5.00 -4.48 2.67
N GLU A 42 -4.95 -5.16 1.53
CA GLU A 42 -6.15 -5.68 0.86
C GLU A 42 -6.99 -6.60 1.78
N ARG A 43 -6.32 -7.46 2.55
CA ARG A 43 -7.01 -8.32 3.52
C ARG A 43 -7.84 -7.52 4.53
N VAL A 44 -7.31 -6.40 5.01
CA VAL A 44 -7.98 -5.51 5.97
C VAL A 44 -9.12 -4.77 5.28
N GLU A 45 -8.94 -4.35 4.04
CA GLU A 45 -9.99 -3.75 3.21
C GLU A 45 -11.15 -4.71 2.99
N GLN A 46 -10.88 -5.99 2.69
CA GLN A 46 -11.92 -7.01 2.55
C GLN A 46 -12.73 -7.19 3.84
N MET A 47 -12.06 -7.19 5.00
CA MET A 47 -12.76 -7.27 6.29
C MET A 47 -13.63 -6.03 6.56
N ALA A 48 -13.19 -4.85 6.14
CA ALA A 48 -13.94 -3.61 6.30
C ALA A 48 -15.26 -3.57 5.51
N LYS A 49 -15.40 -4.37 4.45
CA LYS A 49 -16.61 -4.45 3.62
C LYS A 49 -17.86 -4.83 4.41
N TYR A 50 -17.70 -5.54 5.52
CA TYR A 50 -18.80 -6.02 6.34
C TYR A 50 -19.23 -5.04 7.45
N LEU A 51 -18.56 -3.89 7.57
CA LEU A 51 -18.94 -2.89 8.55
C LEU A 51 -20.17 -2.09 8.08
N PRO A 52 -21.13 -1.82 8.99
CA PRO A 52 -22.36 -1.09 8.65
C PRO A 52 -22.13 0.40 8.43
N GLY A 53 -21.12 0.98 9.09
CA GLY A 53 -20.75 2.38 8.96
C GLY A 53 -20.01 2.67 7.62
N LYS A 54 -19.85 3.93 7.32
CA LYS A 54 -19.13 4.39 6.14
C LYS A 54 -17.63 4.34 6.42
N VAL A 55 -16.87 3.57 5.64
CA VAL A 55 -15.42 3.44 5.80
C VAL A 55 -14.71 4.02 4.59
N TYR A 56 -13.74 4.91 4.85
CA TYR A 56 -12.95 5.59 3.84
C TYR A 56 -11.46 5.39 4.08
N ALA A 57 -10.72 5.10 3.02
CA ALA A 57 -9.28 5.30 2.99
C ALA A 57 -8.99 6.76 2.64
N THR A 58 -7.95 7.34 3.25
CA THR A 58 -7.52 8.71 2.98
C THR A 58 -6.17 8.71 2.28
N TYR A 59 -5.95 9.70 1.42
CA TYR A 59 -4.64 10.02 0.87
C TYR A 59 -4.24 11.44 1.27
N GLY A 60 -3.02 11.58 1.73
CA GLY A 60 -2.40 12.83 2.14
C GLY A 60 -1.04 12.60 2.76
N MET A 61 -0.32 13.66 3.00
CA MET A 61 1.03 13.64 3.53
C MET A 61 1.26 14.86 4.45
N THR A 62 2.41 14.93 5.10
CA THR A 62 2.74 16.04 6.01
C THR A 62 2.69 17.38 5.28
N GLU A 63 3.14 17.40 4.04
CA GLU A 63 3.22 18.58 3.18
C GLU A 63 1.84 19.11 2.80
N THR A 64 0.80 18.28 2.82
CA THR A 64 -0.60 18.69 2.61
C THR A 64 -1.36 18.95 3.91
N LEU A 65 -0.66 19.00 5.05
CA LEU A 65 -1.20 19.21 6.41
C LEU A 65 -2.17 18.10 6.86
N SER A 66 -2.99 17.58 5.98
CA SER A 66 -3.99 16.55 6.22
C SER A 66 -4.23 15.75 4.94
N HIS A 67 -5.32 14.98 4.91
CA HIS A 67 -5.74 14.26 3.71
C HIS A 67 -6.34 15.21 2.67
N ILE A 68 -6.06 14.94 1.42
CA ILE A 68 -6.52 15.70 0.25
C ILE A 68 -7.44 14.89 -0.66
N ALA A 69 -7.59 13.59 -0.40
CA ALA A 69 -8.50 12.73 -1.15
C ALA A 69 -9.05 11.61 -0.27
N LEU A 70 -10.22 11.12 -0.65
CA LEU A 70 -10.93 10.03 0.01
C LEU A 70 -11.30 8.94 -0.98
N ARG A 71 -11.28 7.69 -0.53
CA ARG A 71 -11.79 6.55 -1.27
C ARG A 71 -12.73 5.74 -0.38
N ARG A 72 -13.99 5.60 -0.79
CA ARG A 72 -14.94 4.74 -0.10
C ARG A 72 -14.56 3.28 -0.31
N ILE A 73 -14.40 2.50 0.78
CA ILE A 73 -13.94 1.11 0.70
C ILE A 73 -15.04 0.07 0.97
N ASN A 74 -16.23 0.50 1.41
CA ASN A 74 -17.32 -0.44 1.71
C ASN A 74 -18.69 0.04 1.22
N GLY A 75 -19.66 -0.91 1.16
CA GLY A 75 -21.02 -0.66 0.72
C GLY A 75 -21.17 -0.53 -0.79
N ALA A 76 -22.37 -0.20 -1.27
CA ALA A 76 -22.68 -0.08 -2.70
C ALA A 76 -21.91 1.06 -3.42
N GLN A 77 -21.35 2.00 -2.65
CA GLN A 77 -20.56 3.13 -3.15
C GLN A 77 -19.05 2.90 -2.97
N SER A 78 -18.60 1.64 -2.81
CA SER A 78 -17.17 1.36 -2.76
C SER A 78 -16.51 1.66 -4.10
N GLU A 79 -15.32 2.26 -4.05
CA GLU A 79 -14.55 2.69 -5.22
C GLU A 79 -13.13 2.14 -5.17
N THR A 80 -12.50 2.07 -6.33
CA THR A 80 -11.08 1.69 -6.47
C THR A 80 -10.17 2.92 -6.52
N HIS A 81 -10.71 4.09 -6.85
CA HIS A 81 -9.99 5.34 -7.01
C HIS A 81 -10.29 6.31 -5.88
N PHE A 82 -9.31 7.10 -5.51
CA PHE A 82 -9.46 8.24 -4.62
C PHE A 82 -10.11 9.39 -5.37
N SER A 83 -11.06 10.06 -4.72
CA SER A 83 -11.66 11.31 -5.17
C SER A 83 -10.99 12.46 -4.42
N PRO A 84 -10.42 13.46 -5.12
CA PRO A 84 -9.84 14.63 -4.48
C PRO A 84 -10.93 15.41 -3.72
N LEU A 85 -10.53 16.08 -2.63
CA LEU A 85 -11.38 17.00 -1.90
C LEU A 85 -11.64 18.26 -2.75
N GLU A 86 -12.69 19.00 -2.39
CA GLU A 86 -13.05 20.23 -3.06
C GLU A 86 -11.89 21.24 -3.07
N GLY A 87 -11.61 21.79 -4.24
CA GLY A 87 -10.52 22.74 -4.47
C GLY A 87 -9.15 22.12 -4.76
N VAL A 88 -8.95 20.84 -4.46
CA VAL A 88 -7.70 20.13 -4.79
C VAL A 88 -7.65 19.82 -6.27
N ARG A 89 -6.56 20.21 -6.94
CA ARG A 89 -6.27 19.89 -8.34
C ARG A 89 -5.06 18.95 -8.42
N LEU A 90 -5.15 17.97 -9.31
CA LEU A 90 -4.14 16.92 -9.47
C LEU A 90 -3.66 16.86 -10.91
N THR A 91 -2.36 16.69 -11.10
CA THR A 91 -1.74 16.43 -12.40
C THR A 91 -0.65 15.36 -12.23
N GLN A 92 -0.04 14.96 -13.33
CA GLN A 92 1.11 14.04 -13.31
C GLN A 92 2.31 14.70 -13.98
N ASP A 93 3.51 14.34 -13.51
CA ASP A 93 4.75 14.65 -14.22
C ASP A 93 4.98 13.67 -15.39
N ALA A 94 6.09 13.87 -16.12
CA ALA A 94 6.47 13.03 -17.25
C ALA A 94 6.78 11.57 -16.87
N GLU A 95 7.03 11.30 -15.60
CA GLU A 95 7.32 9.96 -15.06
C GLU A 95 6.07 9.28 -14.48
N GLY A 96 4.93 9.98 -14.45
CA GLY A 96 3.66 9.48 -13.91
C GLY A 96 3.50 9.69 -12.41
N CYS A 97 4.35 10.51 -11.78
CA CYS A 97 4.21 10.87 -10.38
C CYS A 97 3.15 11.95 -10.19
N LEU A 98 2.42 11.88 -9.09
CA LEU A 98 1.38 12.82 -8.75
C LEU A 98 1.94 14.19 -8.39
N ILE A 99 1.36 15.24 -8.97
CA ILE A 99 1.57 16.64 -8.57
C ILE A 99 0.26 17.15 -7.98
N VAL A 100 0.35 17.68 -6.77
CA VAL A 100 -0.80 18.16 -5.99
C VAL A 100 -0.78 19.69 -5.95
N PHE A 101 -1.94 20.30 -6.18
CA PHE A 101 -2.22 21.71 -5.94
C PHE A 101 -3.34 21.79 -4.91
N ASP A 102 -3.02 22.26 -3.72
CA ASP A 102 -3.96 22.36 -2.61
C ASP A 102 -4.06 23.82 -2.15
N PRO A 103 -5.26 24.42 -2.16
CA PRO A 103 -5.46 25.79 -1.68
C PRO A 103 -4.99 26.03 -0.25
N GLN A 104 -4.98 24.99 0.61
CA GLN A 104 -4.51 25.09 1.99
C GLN A 104 -2.99 25.26 2.09
N THR A 105 -2.26 24.93 1.03
CA THR A 105 -0.81 25.06 0.92
C THR A 105 -0.39 26.15 -0.08
N ASN A 106 -1.18 27.21 -0.22
CA ASN A 106 -1.01 28.32 -1.17
C ASN A 106 -1.05 27.91 -2.65
N ASP A 107 -1.67 26.77 -2.97
CA ASP A 107 -1.80 26.26 -4.34
C ASP A 107 -0.47 26.10 -5.10
N ALA A 108 0.63 26.01 -4.37
CA ALA A 108 1.94 25.74 -4.95
C ALA A 108 2.03 24.27 -5.40
N PRO A 109 2.68 23.96 -6.55
CA PRO A 109 2.82 22.58 -6.99
C PRO A 109 3.67 21.77 -6.01
N LEU A 110 3.05 20.75 -5.43
CA LEU A 110 3.73 19.77 -4.58
C LEU A 110 4.02 18.51 -5.42
N HIS A 111 5.29 18.31 -5.77
CA HIS A 111 5.75 17.13 -6.48
C HIS A 111 5.92 15.97 -5.51
N THR A 112 5.24 14.87 -5.79
CA THR A 112 5.36 13.64 -4.99
C THR A 112 6.24 12.61 -5.69
N ASN A 113 6.58 11.52 -4.97
CA ASN A 113 7.16 10.31 -5.56
C ASN A 113 6.12 9.21 -5.74
N ASP A 114 4.83 9.52 -5.61
CA ASP A 114 3.76 8.54 -5.73
C ASP A 114 3.33 8.40 -7.19
N LEU A 115 3.60 7.24 -7.78
CA LEU A 115 3.15 6.87 -9.11
C LEU A 115 1.65 6.59 -9.05
N VAL A 116 0.89 7.19 -9.97
CA VAL A 116 -0.57 7.06 -9.98
C VAL A 116 -1.11 6.77 -11.37
N GLU A 117 -2.28 6.15 -11.41
CA GLU A 117 -3.18 6.18 -12.54
C GLU A 117 -4.16 7.35 -12.30
N LEU A 118 -4.08 8.39 -13.10
CA LEU A 118 -4.94 9.57 -13.00
C LEU A 118 -6.02 9.52 -14.08
N LEU A 119 -7.28 9.58 -13.67
CA LEU A 119 -8.41 9.61 -14.58
C LEU A 119 -8.72 11.05 -15.07
N PRO A 120 -9.40 11.21 -16.21
CA PRO A 120 -9.75 12.53 -16.74
C PRO A 120 -10.65 13.38 -15.82
N ASP A 121 -11.39 12.75 -14.90
CA ASP A 121 -12.24 13.40 -13.91
C ASP A 121 -11.50 13.78 -12.62
N GLY A 122 -10.17 13.57 -12.57
CA GLY A 122 -9.32 13.89 -11.42
C GLY A 122 -9.26 12.81 -10.35
N ARG A 123 -10.04 11.72 -10.47
CA ARG A 123 -9.89 10.57 -9.58
C ARG A 123 -8.60 9.84 -9.90
N PHE A 124 -7.99 9.20 -8.90
CA PHE A 124 -6.72 8.54 -9.08
C PHE A 124 -6.58 7.27 -8.24
N ARG A 125 -5.70 6.39 -8.68
CA ARG A 125 -5.27 5.20 -7.94
C ARG A 125 -3.76 5.23 -7.77
N ILE A 126 -3.28 4.96 -6.57
CA ILE A 126 -1.86 4.84 -6.28
C ILE A 126 -1.37 3.49 -6.82
N LEU A 127 -0.34 3.52 -7.65
CA LEU A 127 0.33 2.33 -8.18
C LEU A 127 1.51 1.92 -7.31
N GLY A 128 2.14 2.90 -6.63
CA GLY A 128 3.28 2.70 -5.76
C GLY A 128 4.16 3.95 -5.70
N ARG A 129 5.41 3.79 -5.32
CA ARG A 129 6.37 4.90 -5.25
C ARG A 129 7.47 4.73 -6.28
N ARG A 130 7.87 5.83 -6.90
CA ARG A 130 9.01 5.88 -7.84
C ARG A 130 10.29 5.32 -7.21
N ASP A 131 10.51 5.60 -5.92
CA ASP A 131 11.68 5.13 -5.16
C ASP A 131 11.75 3.61 -4.99
N ASN A 132 10.61 2.92 -5.18
CA ASN A 132 10.46 1.47 -5.03
C ASN A 132 10.37 0.75 -6.40
N VAL A 133 10.60 1.45 -7.50
CA VAL A 133 10.78 0.81 -8.82
C VAL A 133 12.19 0.24 -8.87
N ILE A 134 12.30 -1.06 -9.14
CA ILE A 134 13.58 -1.71 -9.39
C ILE A 134 13.76 -1.99 -10.89
N CYS A 135 15.00 -2.01 -11.35
CA CYS A 135 15.33 -2.32 -12.74
C CYS A 135 16.03 -3.67 -12.82
N SER A 136 15.28 -4.70 -13.21
CA SER A 136 15.78 -6.07 -13.32
C SER A 136 15.95 -6.47 -14.78
N GLY A 137 17.18 -6.55 -15.25
CA GLY A 137 17.48 -6.88 -16.65
C GLY A 137 16.88 -5.89 -17.66
N GLY A 138 16.82 -4.60 -17.31
CA GLY A 138 16.23 -3.53 -18.12
C GLY A 138 14.71 -3.40 -18.00
N ILE A 139 14.05 -4.25 -17.21
CA ILE A 139 12.61 -4.19 -16.97
C ILE A 139 12.35 -3.46 -15.67
N LYS A 140 11.50 -2.42 -15.73
CA LYS A 140 11.04 -1.69 -14.53
C LYS A 140 9.94 -2.50 -13.84
N LEU A 141 10.17 -2.84 -12.57
CA LEU A 141 9.26 -3.60 -11.72
C LEU A 141 8.80 -2.71 -10.57
N GLN A 142 7.51 -2.52 -10.42
CA GLN A 142 6.92 -1.78 -9.30
C GLN A 142 6.66 -2.75 -8.15
N ILE A 143 7.41 -2.60 -7.06
CA ILE A 143 7.35 -3.54 -5.91
C ILE A 143 5.94 -3.62 -5.34
N GLU A 144 5.28 -2.50 -5.09
CA GLU A 144 3.96 -2.46 -4.47
C GLU A 144 2.89 -3.13 -5.32
N GLU A 145 2.98 -3.00 -6.64
CA GLU A 145 2.05 -3.65 -7.56
C GLU A 145 2.20 -5.18 -7.50
N ILE A 146 3.45 -5.65 -7.45
CA ILE A 146 3.74 -7.10 -7.33
C ILE A 146 3.29 -7.61 -5.95
N GLU A 147 3.57 -6.89 -4.87
CA GLU A 147 3.09 -7.22 -3.53
C GLU A 147 1.55 -7.30 -3.48
N HIS A 148 0.87 -6.37 -4.13
CA HIS A 148 -0.59 -6.39 -4.22
C HIS A 148 -1.11 -7.64 -4.94
N LYS A 149 -0.50 -8.02 -6.06
CA LYS A 149 -0.85 -9.27 -6.79
C LYS A 149 -0.66 -10.52 -5.92
N LEU A 150 0.32 -10.50 -5.01
CA LEU A 150 0.68 -11.63 -4.14
C LEU A 150 -0.06 -11.66 -2.81
N ALA A 151 -0.64 -10.56 -2.36
CA ALA A 151 -1.22 -10.40 -1.03
C ALA A 151 -2.30 -11.44 -0.67
N THR A 152 -3.01 -11.96 -1.68
CA THR A 152 -4.08 -12.95 -1.49
C THR A 152 -3.63 -14.40 -1.67
N VAL A 153 -2.43 -14.64 -2.19
CA VAL A 153 -1.95 -15.99 -2.51
C VAL A 153 -0.79 -16.45 -1.63
N ILE A 154 0.02 -15.53 -1.11
CA ILE A 154 1.12 -15.87 -0.20
C ILE A 154 0.57 -16.00 1.23
N PRO A 155 0.71 -17.18 1.87
CA PRO A 155 0.05 -17.47 3.15
C PRO A 155 0.79 -16.91 4.37
N VAL A 156 1.98 -16.36 4.17
CA VAL A 156 2.85 -15.83 5.25
C VAL A 156 3.13 -14.35 5.06
N PRO A 157 3.44 -13.59 6.11
CA PRO A 157 3.89 -12.21 5.96
C PRO A 157 5.15 -12.15 5.10
N PHE A 158 5.16 -11.25 4.12
CA PHE A 158 6.27 -11.06 3.20
C PHE A 158 6.48 -9.59 2.83
N MET A 159 7.63 -9.30 2.27
CA MET A 159 8.00 -8.00 1.73
C MET A 159 8.91 -8.22 0.53
N LEU A 160 8.67 -7.51 -0.56
CA LEU A 160 9.55 -7.53 -1.72
C LEU A 160 10.64 -6.46 -1.58
N THR A 161 11.82 -6.80 -2.06
CA THR A 161 12.98 -5.95 -2.17
C THR A 161 13.85 -6.43 -3.34
N TYR A 162 15.10 -6.03 -3.39
CA TYR A 162 16.05 -6.54 -4.38
C TYR A 162 17.40 -6.80 -3.73
N VAL A 163 18.22 -7.57 -4.42
CA VAL A 163 19.65 -7.69 -4.19
C VAL A 163 20.39 -7.35 -5.48
N LYS A 164 21.68 -7.02 -5.37
CA LYS A 164 22.53 -6.82 -6.54
C LYS A 164 22.72 -8.14 -7.28
N ASP A 165 22.66 -8.09 -8.63
CA ASP A 165 22.85 -9.23 -9.49
C ASP A 165 23.73 -8.82 -10.68
N GLU A 166 24.79 -9.58 -10.95
CA GLU A 166 25.77 -9.25 -12.00
C GLU A 166 25.15 -9.18 -13.40
N ARG A 167 24.10 -9.97 -13.67
CA ARG A 167 23.48 -10.06 -15.00
C ARG A 167 22.29 -9.13 -15.15
N LEU A 168 21.54 -8.91 -14.08
CA LEU A 168 20.29 -8.16 -14.10
C LEU A 168 20.43 -6.74 -13.53
N GLY A 169 21.56 -6.42 -12.90
CA GLY A 169 21.72 -5.24 -12.08
C GLY A 169 21.01 -5.39 -10.72
N GLN A 170 19.71 -5.63 -10.75
CA GLN A 170 18.88 -5.86 -9.56
C GLN A 170 18.04 -7.13 -9.73
N ALA A 171 18.09 -8.05 -8.78
CA ALA A 171 17.24 -9.24 -8.74
C ALA A 171 16.11 -9.06 -7.72
N LEU A 172 14.87 -9.16 -8.17
CA LEU A 172 13.71 -9.13 -7.27
C LEU A 172 13.82 -10.25 -6.26
N THR A 173 13.61 -9.91 -4.98
CA THR A 173 13.83 -10.78 -3.83
C THR A 173 12.65 -10.68 -2.86
N MET A 174 12.24 -11.80 -2.29
CA MET A 174 11.22 -11.87 -1.26
C MET A 174 11.86 -12.15 0.11
N LEU A 175 11.63 -11.24 1.07
CA LEU A 175 11.80 -11.53 2.49
C LEU A 175 10.47 -12.05 3.03
N TYR A 176 10.49 -13.07 3.88
CA TYR A 176 9.27 -13.62 4.48
C TYR A 176 9.53 -14.15 5.90
N THR A 177 8.46 -14.24 6.69
CA THR A 177 8.47 -14.84 8.02
C THR A 177 7.57 -16.08 8.05
N GLY A 178 7.76 -16.96 9.03
CA GLY A 178 6.94 -18.19 9.17
C GLY A 178 7.58 -19.44 8.57
N GLU A 179 6.81 -20.52 8.44
CA GLU A 179 7.32 -21.87 8.15
C GLU A 179 7.16 -22.29 6.65
N ALA A 180 6.86 -21.35 5.75
CA ALA A 180 6.74 -21.66 4.33
C ALA A 180 8.09 -22.06 3.71
N LEU A 181 8.07 -23.00 2.75
CA LEU A 181 9.27 -23.39 2.01
C LEU A 181 9.49 -22.43 0.81
N PRO A 182 10.75 -22.05 0.51
CA PRO A 182 11.05 -21.21 -0.65
C PRO A 182 10.50 -21.74 -1.98
N SER A 183 10.52 -23.06 -2.18
CA SER A 183 9.99 -23.72 -3.39
C SER A 183 8.47 -23.57 -3.53
N GLU A 184 7.73 -23.65 -2.42
CA GLU A 184 6.28 -23.43 -2.41
C GLU A 184 5.94 -21.98 -2.72
N LEU A 185 6.63 -21.03 -2.08
CA LEU A 185 6.45 -19.59 -2.35
C LEU A 185 6.78 -19.26 -3.80
N HIS A 186 7.85 -19.85 -4.36
CA HIS A 186 8.18 -19.68 -5.77
C HIS A 186 7.06 -20.18 -6.69
N GLN A 187 6.48 -21.36 -6.41
CA GLN A 187 5.36 -21.90 -7.21
C GLN A 187 4.14 -20.99 -7.17
N LEU A 188 3.79 -20.48 -5.98
CA LEU A 188 2.67 -19.54 -5.81
C LEU A 188 2.91 -18.24 -6.60
N CYS A 189 4.13 -17.69 -6.52
CA CYS A 189 4.51 -16.51 -7.30
C CYS A 189 4.43 -16.78 -8.81
N ALA A 190 4.98 -17.89 -9.28
CA ALA A 190 4.99 -18.25 -10.71
C ALA A 190 3.58 -18.47 -11.28
N ALA A 191 2.64 -18.95 -10.47
CA ALA A 191 1.26 -19.14 -10.87
C ALA A 191 0.47 -17.82 -10.98
N ARG A 192 0.92 -16.74 -10.32
CA ARG A 192 0.20 -15.47 -10.23
C ARG A 192 0.83 -14.33 -11.02
N LEU A 193 2.14 -14.36 -11.19
CA LEU A 193 2.93 -13.26 -11.73
C LEU A 193 3.41 -13.53 -13.16
N GLY A 194 3.71 -12.47 -13.87
CA GLY A 194 4.44 -12.56 -15.13
C GLY A 194 5.88 -13.07 -14.93
N ARG A 195 6.44 -13.69 -15.97
CA ARG A 195 7.77 -14.33 -15.95
C ARG A 195 8.88 -13.49 -15.29
N TYR A 196 8.85 -12.18 -15.50
CA TYR A 196 9.88 -11.27 -15.01
C TYR A 196 9.59 -10.70 -13.62
N GLU A 197 8.36 -10.88 -13.13
CA GLU A 197 7.91 -10.41 -11.81
C GLU A 197 8.15 -11.45 -10.70
N VAL A 198 8.55 -12.68 -11.05
CA VAL A 198 8.79 -13.74 -10.07
C VAL A 198 10.10 -13.47 -9.33
N PRO A 199 10.09 -13.38 -7.98
CA PRO A 199 11.31 -13.22 -7.21
C PRO A 199 12.33 -14.32 -7.48
N LYS A 200 13.61 -13.98 -7.54
CA LYS A 200 14.70 -14.94 -7.74
C LYS A 200 15.21 -15.52 -6.44
N HIS A 201 15.12 -14.75 -5.37
CA HIS A 201 15.57 -15.14 -4.05
C HIS A 201 14.41 -15.07 -3.06
N PHE A 202 14.38 -16.03 -2.13
CA PHE A 202 13.39 -16.15 -1.08
C PHE A 202 14.13 -16.35 0.23
N PHE A 203 14.20 -15.32 1.07
CA PHE A 203 14.94 -15.38 2.33
C PHE A 203 13.97 -15.33 3.50
N ARG A 204 14.10 -16.35 4.37
CA ARG A 204 13.37 -16.37 5.64
C ARG A 204 14.08 -15.48 6.64
N VAL A 205 13.36 -14.55 7.23
CA VAL A 205 13.86 -13.62 8.26
C VAL A 205 13.07 -13.78 9.56
N SER A 206 13.66 -13.37 10.67
CA SER A 206 12.99 -13.40 11.98
C SER A 206 11.84 -12.39 12.07
N SER A 207 12.01 -11.24 11.43
CA SER A 207 10.99 -10.19 11.34
C SER A 207 11.16 -9.40 10.05
N LEU A 208 10.05 -8.89 9.49
CA LEU A 208 10.11 -7.98 8.34
C LEU A 208 10.54 -6.59 8.82
N PRO A 209 11.44 -5.91 8.09
CA PRO A 209 11.88 -4.56 8.42
C PRO A 209 10.73 -3.55 8.33
N MET A 210 10.42 -2.89 9.45
CA MET A 210 9.35 -1.91 9.57
C MET A 210 9.85 -0.66 10.26
N THR A 211 9.32 0.50 9.86
CA THR A 211 9.57 1.77 10.56
C THR A 211 8.86 1.78 11.93
N GLU A 212 9.16 2.77 12.79
CA GLU A 212 8.46 2.98 14.06
C GLU A 212 6.94 3.15 13.88
N THR A 213 6.52 3.73 12.74
CA THR A 213 5.12 3.89 12.36
C THR A 213 4.52 2.68 11.67
N ARG A 214 5.24 1.55 11.69
CA ARG A 214 4.86 0.27 11.09
C ARG A 214 4.59 0.31 9.58
N LYS A 215 5.33 1.15 8.87
CA LYS A 215 5.41 1.14 7.40
C LYS A 215 6.60 0.28 6.96
N PRO A 216 6.57 -0.31 5.75
CA PRO A 216 7.72 -1.03 5.19
C PRO A 216 9.00 -0.17 5.18
N ALA A 217 10.05 -0.62 5.84
CA ALA A 217 11.37 0.04 5.86
C ALA A 217 12.20 -0.47 4.67
N ARG A 218 11.93 0.04 3.47
CA ARG A 218 12.48 -0.47 2.20
C ARG A 218 14.01 -0.51 2.14
N SER A 219 14.68 0.54 2.64
CA SER A 219 16.15 0.59 2.67
C SER A 219 16.73 -0.48 3.59
N GLU A 220 16.07 -0.75 4.71
CA GLU A 220 16.50 -1.80 5.63
C GLU A 220 16.19 -3.19 5.06
N ALA A 221 15.07 -3.36 4.37
CA ALA A 221 14.75 -4.60 3.68
C ALA A 221 15.79 -4.97 2.61
N HIS A 222 16.27 -3.97 1.85
CA HIS A 222 17.36 -4.18 0.89
C HIS A 222 18.64 -4.63 1.60
N ARG A 223 19.06 -3.94 2.67
CA ARG A 223 20.24 -4.32 3.44
C ARG A 223 20.13 -5.74 4.01
N THR A 224 19.00 -6.08 4.63
CA THR A 224 18.73 -7.42 5.15
C THR A 224 18.81 -8.48 4.06
N ALA A 225 18.29 -8.19 2.87
CA ALA A 225 18.36 -9.14 1.75
C ALA A 225 19.81 -9.36 1.25
N GLU A 226 20.62 -8.30 1.19
CA GLU A 226 22.05 -8.40 0.84
C GLU A 226 22.84 -9.21 1.87
N GLU A 227 22.50 -9.12 3.16
CA GLU A 227 23.12 -9.92 4.23
C GLU A 227 22.73 -11.40 4.18
N CYS A 228 21.62 -11.75 3.51
CA CYS A 228 21.16 -13.13 3.33
C CYS A 228 21.72 -13.82 2.08
N LEU A 229 22.39 -13.08 1.18
CA LEU A 229 22.91 -13.57 -0.09
C LEU A 229 24.24 -14.28 0.10
#